data_6765fa6966672e0bde4d73cf93f8f781
#
_entry.id   6765fa6966672e0bde4d73cf93f8f781
#
_cell.length_a   1.000
_cell.length_b   1.000
_cell.length_c   1.000
_cell.angle_alpha   90.00
_cell.angle_beta   90.00
_cell.angle_gamma   90.00
#
_symmetry.space_group_name_H-M   'P 1'
#
loop_
_entity.id
_entity.type
_entity.pdbx_description
1 polymer ?
#
loop_
_entity_poly.entity_id
_entity_poly.type
_entity_poly.pdbx_seq_one_letter_code
_entity_poly.pdbx_strand_id
1 'polypeptide(L)'
;GNVVKWMDEVGAMSAMRHAGETCVTAKISELDFKRPIPQGDTCVIESYVYAAGRTSVRVRLRAFRESPRTGEREVTTESYFVFVAVDADGDPTPVPDLETAGNRCRTLRDAALDAEPDDVM
;
A
#
# COMPACT_ATOMS: atom_id res chain seq x y z
N GLY A 1 -9.49 9.22 -9.52
CA GLY A 1 -8.98 10.51 -9.32
C GLY A 1 -7.52 10.56 -8.93
N ASN A 2 -7.07 11.72 -8.53
CA ASN A 2 -5.66 11.95 -8.20
C ASN A 2 -5.20 11.13 -7.00
N VAL A 3 -6.08 10.89 -6.02
CA VAL A 3 -5.73 10.13 -4.82
C VAL A 3 -5.34 8.70 -5.16
N VAL A 4 -6.08 8.05 -6.05
CA VAL A 4 -5.78 6.67 -6.47
C VAL A 4 -4.43 6.62 -7.18
N LYS A 5 -4.14 7.59 -8.03
CA LYS A 5 -2.86 7.68 -8.73
C LYS A 5 -1.71 7.83 -7.73
N TRP A 6 -1.87 8.71 -6.73
CA TRP A 6 -0.85 8.91 -5.71
C TRP A 6 -0.66 7.66 -4.84
N MET A 7 -1.75 6.95 -4.52
CA MET A 7 -1.66 5.70 -3.77
C MET A 7 -0.90 4.65 -4.58
N ASP A 8 -1.15 4.56 -5.88
CA ASP A 8 -0.44 3.63 -6.75
C ASP A 8 1.07 3.95 -6.77
N GLU A 9 1.44 5.22 -6.92
CA GLU A 9 2.82 5.64 -6.93
C GLU A 9 3.53 5.33 -5.60
N VAL A 10 2.90 5.67 -4.47
CA VAL A 10 3.46 5.42 -3.14
C VAL A 10 3.54 3.92 -2.86
N GLY A 11 2.52 3.16 -3.25
CA GLY A 11 2.50 1.70 -3.10
C GLY A 11 3.61 1.04 -3.90
N ALA A 12 3.80 1.49 -5.15
CA ALA A 12 4.86 0.97 -6.00
C ALA A 12 6.24 1.23 -5.39
N MET A 13 6.44 2.40 -4.79
CA MET A 13 7.71 2.71 -4.10
C MET A 13 7.97 1.76 -2.93
N SER A 14 6.95 1.46 -2.13
CA SER A 14 7.07 0.51 -1.02
C SER A 14 7.38 -0.89 -1.53
N ALA A 15 6.71 -1.33 -2.59
CA ALA A 15 6.93 -2.63 -3.20
C ALA A 15 8.33 -2.76 -3.77
N MET A 16 8.78 -1.76 -4.51
CA MET A 16 10.12 -1.77 -5.13
C MET A 16 11.24 -1.71 -4.09
N ARG A 17 11.01 -1.00 -2.99
CA ARG A 17 11.97 -0.97 -1.89
C ARG A 17 12.14 -2.36 -1.27
N HIS A 18 11.04 -3.09 -1.08
CA HIS A 18 11.10 -4.45 -0.56
C HIS A 18 11.71 -5.43 -1.56
N ALA A 19 11.24 -5.39 -2.80
CA ALA A 19 11.64 -6.34 -3.83
C ALA A 19 13.06 -6.12 -4.36
N GLY A 20 13.52 -4.88 -4.37
CA GLY A 20 14.78 -4.52 -5.03
C GLY A 20 14.71 -4.56 -6.55
N GLU A 21 13.51 -4.68 -7.11
CA GLU A 21 13.24 -4.81 -8.54
C GLU A 21 12.11 -3.86 -8.94
N THR A 22 11.96 -3.63 -10.24
CA THR A 22 10.81 -2.90 -10.75
C THR A 22 9.54 -3.69 -10.47
N CYS A 23 8.52 -3.02 -9.96
CA CYS A 23 7.23 -3.65 -9.68
C CYS A 23 6.13 -3.00 -10.50
N VAL A 24 5.22 -3.83 -11.01
CA VAL A 24 4.05 -3.38 -11.74
C VAL A 24 2.79 -3.71 -10.96
N THR A 25 1.77 -2.86 -11.08
CA THR A 25 0.50 -3.07 -10.40
C THR A 25 -0.25 -4.21 -11.07
N ALA A 26 -0.47 -5.29 -10.31
CA ALA A 26 -1.20 -6.45 -10.81
C ALA A 26 -2.67 -6.38 -10.45
N LYS A 27 -3.00 -5.83 -9.27
CA LYS A 27 -4.38 -5.76 -8.79
C LYS A 27 -4.52 -4.63 -7.78
N ILE A 28 -5.65 -3.94 -7.85
CA ILE A 28 -6.08 -2.98 -6.85
C ILE A 28 -7.37 -3.54 -6.28
N SER A 29 -7.36 -3.92 -5.01
CA SER A 29 -8.55 -4.38 -4.34
C SER A 29 -9.43 -3.21 -3.96
N GLU A 30 -10.68 -3.50 -3.70
CA GLU A 30 -11.72 -2.55 -3.36
C GLU A 30 -11.22 -1.24 -2.75
N LEU A 31 -11.52 -0.14 -3.46
CA LEU A 31 -11.25 1.20 -2.96
C LEU A 31 -12.41 1.63 -2.09
N ASP A 32 -12.14 1.81 -0.81
CA ASP A 32 -13.15 2.25 0.14
C ASP A 32 -12.98 3.76 0.40
N PHE A 33 -13.84 4.55 -0.26
CA PHE A 33 -13.85 5.99 -0.06
C PHE A 33 -14.78 6.32 1.10
N LYS A 34 -14.19 6.57 2.25
CA LYS A 34 -14.94 6.85 3.48
C LYS A 34 -15.40 8.29 3.55
N ARG A 35 -14.54 9.22 3.16
CA ARG A 35 -14.81 10.65 3.25
C ARG A 35 -14.05 11.43 2.18
N PRO A 36 -14.58 12.56 1.71
CA PRO A 36 -13.84 13.45 0.82
C PRO A 36 -12.74 14.19 1.59
N ILE A 37 -11.72 14.63 0.87
CA ILE A 37 -10.67 15.49 1.43
C ILE A 37 -11.07 16.93 1.13
N PRO A 38 -11.38 17.75 2.15
CA PRO A 38 -11.72 19.15 1.93
C PRO A 38 -10.57 19.91 1.32
N GLN A 39 -10.91 20.90 0.50
CA GLN A 39 -9.92 21.80 -0.06
C GLN A 39 -9.20 22.53 1.06
N GLY A 40 -7.89 22.60 1.00
CA GLY A 40 -7.07 23.25 2.03
C GLY A 40 -6.50 22.30 3.07
N ASP A 41 -7.04 21.07 3.18
CA ASP A 41 -6.47 20.07 4.06
C ASP A 41 -5.33 19.32 3.36
N THR A 42 -4.39 18.83 4.17
CA THR A 42 -3.28 18.05 3.66
C THR A 42 -3.70 16.60 3.45
N CYS A 43 -3.29 16.04 2.33
CA CYS A 43 -3.47 14.61 2.07
C CYS A 43 -2.18 13.88 2.44
N VAL A 44 -2.29 12.91 3.34
CA VAL A 44 -1.16 12.08 3.76
C VAL A 44 -1.45 10.65 3.29
N ILE A 45 -0.51 10.04 2.59
CA ILE A 45 -0.65 8.66 2.13
C ILE A 45 0.36 7.79 2.86
N GLU A 46 -0.16 6.77 3.54
CA GLU A 46 0.62 5.77 4.25
C GLU A 46 0.59 4.46 3.48
N SER A 47 1.74 3.83 3.34
CA SER A 47 1.89 2.60 2.60
C SER A 47 2.90 1.70 3.30
N TYR A 48 2.59 0.40 3.37
CA TYR A 48 3.55 -0.58 3.86
C TYR A 48 3.28 -1.95 3.25
N VAL A 49 4.35 -2.72 3.07
CA VAL A 49 4.29 -4.11 2.63
C VAL A 49 3.91 -4.98 3.82
N TYR A 50 2.88 -5.81 3.66
CA TYR A 50 2.43 -6.68 4.74
C TYR A 50 2.52 -8.17 4.39
N ALA A 51 2.76 -8.50 3.13
CA ALA A 51 2.92 -9.90 2.71
C ALA A 51 3.71 -9.97 1.41
N ALA A 52 4.44 -11.05 1.23
CA ALA A 52 5.20 -11.32 0.01
C ALA A 52 4.94 -12.75 -0.42
N GLY A 53 4.61 -12.94 -1.70
CA GLY A 53 4.55 -14.24 -2.33
C GLY A 53 5.87 -14.53 -3.04
N ARG A 54 5.82 -15.42 -4.04
CA ARG A 54 7.04 -15.76 -4.80
C ARG A 54 7.54 -14.60 -5.64
N THR A 55 6.66 -13.96 -6.41
CA THR A 55 6.97 -12.83 -7.29
C THR A 55 6.12 -11.61 -6.97
N SER A 56 5.24 -11.70 -6.00
CA SER A 56 4.29 -10.65 -5.67
C SER A 56 4.54 -10.05 -4.31
N VAL A 57 4.11 -8.81 -4.15
CA VAL A 57 4.18 -8.07 -2.89
C VAL A 57 2.81 -7.46 -2.65
N ARG A 58 2.27 -7.65 -1.44
CA ARG A 58 0.99 -7.04 -1.05
C ARG A 58 1.24 -5.84 -0.18
N VAL A 59 0.56 -4.75 -0.51
CA VAL A 59 0.77 -3.44 0.12
C VAL A 59 -0.57 -2.90 0.60
N ARG A 60 -0.62 -2.47 1.84
CA ARG A 60 -1.78 -1.75 2.37
C ARG A 60 -1.55 -0.26 2.21
N LEU A 61 -2.54 0.44 1.70
CA LEU A 61 -2.48 1.89 1.52
C LEU A 61 -3.67 2.56 2.19
N ARG A 62 -3.40 3.64 2.89
CA ARG A 62 -4.44 4.49 3.47
C ARG A 62 -4.12 5.94 3.16
N ALA A 63 -5.13 6.67 2.71
CA ALA A 63 -5.05 8.11 2.56
C ALA A 63 -5.75 8.77 3.75
N PHE A 64 -5.13 9.78 4.31
CA PHE A 64 -5.65 10.54 5.43
C PHE A 64 -5.80 11.99 5.03
N ARG A 65 -6.84 12.64 5.49
CA ARG A 65 -6.83 14.09 5.53
C ARG A 65 -6.19 14.51 6.85
N GLU A 66 -5.43 15.57 6.81
CA GLU A 66 -4.82 16.14 8.00
C GLU A 66 -5.17 17.63 8.06
N SER A 67 -5.73 18.05 9.19
CA SER A 67 -5.98 19.47 9.40
C SER A 67 -4.65 20.19 9.61
N PRO A 68 -4.33 21.20 8.81
CA PRO A 68 -3.07 21.94 8.98
C PRO A 68 -3.05 22.75 10.29
N ARG A 69 -4.20 22.95 10.90
CA ARG A 69 -4.31 23.74 12.13
C ARG A 69 -4.12 22.92 13.40
N THR A 70 -4.61 21.68 13.41
CA THR A 70 -4.61 20.84 14.61
C THR A 70 -3.74 19.59 14.48
N GLY A 71 -3.41 19.19 13.26
CA GLY A 71 -2.69 17.94 13.02
C GLY A 71 -3.54 16.71 13.14
N GLU A 72 -4.86 16.87 13.36
CA GLU A 72 -5.76 15.71 13.43
C GLU A 72 -5.86 15.03 12.08
N ARG A 73 -5.82 13.70 12.10
CA ARG A 73 -5.90 12.87 10.90
C ARG A 73 -7.17 12.04 10.90
N GLU A 74 -7.67 11.80 9.69
CA GLU A 74 -8.87 11.01 9.48
C GLU A 74 -8.72 10.21 8.19
N VAL A 75 -9.00 8.90 8.26
CA VAL A 75 -8.91 8.03 7.11
C VAL A 75 -10.00 8.41 6.10
N THR A 76 -9.59 8.69 4.87
CA THR A 76 -10.53 9.02 3.80
C THR A 76 -10.63 7.91 2.75
N THR A 77 -9.57 7.17 2.55
CA THR A 77 -9.53 6.11 1.53
C THR A 77 -8.62 4.99 2.01
N GLU A 78 -9.02 3.76 1.76
CA GLU A 78 -8.23 2.58 2.09
C GLU A 78 -8.27 1.61 0.93
N SER A 79 -7.14 0.96 0.63
CA SER A 79 -7.08 -0.06 -0.40
C SER A 79 -5.90 -1.01 -0.17
N TYR A 80 -5.94 -2.13 -0.88
CA TYR A 80 -4.90 -3.16 -0.87
C TYR A 80 -4.47 -3.39 -2.31
N PHE A 81 -3.18 -3.26 -2.55
CA PHE A 81 -2.61 -3.40 -3.88
C PHE A 81 -1.71 -4.63 -3.92
N VAL A 82 -1.75 -5.34 -5.04
CA VAL A 82 -0.81 -6.41 -5.33
C VAL A 82 0.11 -5.93 -6.43
N PHE A 83 1.40 -5.97 -6.18
CA PHE A 83 2.43 -5.65 -7.16
C PHE A 83 3.20 -6.91 -7.51
N VAL A 84 3.64 -7.00 -8.75
CA VAL A 84 4.48 -8.11 -9.22
C VAL A 84 5.83 -7.54 -9.62
N ALA A 85 6.90 -8.14 -9.07
CA ALA A 85 8.26 -7.77 -9.45
C ALA A 85 8.58 -8.33 -10.84
N VAL A 86 9.19 -7.51 -11.67
CA VAL A 86 9.54 -7.90 -13.03
C VAL A 86 11.01 -7.63 -13.29
N ASP A 87 11.62 -8.46 -14.13
CA ASP A 87 13.00 -8.30 -14.56
C ASP A 87 13.11 -7.34 -15.76
N ALA A 88 14.29 -7.24 -16.33
CA ALA A 88 14.55 -6.34 -17.45
C ALA A 88 13.73 -6.67 -18.70
N ASP A 89 13.30 -7.93 -18.84
CA ASP A 89 12.47 -8.37 -19.95
C ASP A 89 10.97 -8.25 -19.68
N GLY A 90 10.61 -7.81 -18.47
CA GLY A 90 9.21 -7.67 -18.06
C GLY A 90 8.61 -8.95 -17.53
N ASP A 91 9.39 -9.99 -17.31
CA ASP A 91 8.91 -11.26 -16.76
C ASP A 91 8.90 -11.25 -15.23
N PRO A 92 7.93 -11.92 -14.59
CA PRO A 92 7.91 -12.00 -13.13
C PRO A 92 9.22 -12.56 -12.56
N THR A 93 9.72 -11.92 -11.52
CA THR A 93 10.97 -12.32 -10.87
C THR A 93 10.75 -12.49 -9.36
N PRO A 94 11.46 -13.43 -8.70
CA PRO A 94 11.25 -13.68 -7.28
C PRO A 94 11.56 -12.46 -6.40
N VAL A 95 10.81 -12.35 -5.30
CA VAL A 95 11.02 -11.32 -4.28
C VAL A 95 11.49 -11.95 -2.99
N PRO A 96 12.22 -11.21 -2.13
CA PRO A 96 12.60 -11.71 -0.80
C PRO A 96 11.38 -11.92 0.08
N ASP A 97 11.49 -12.84 1.03
CA ASP A 97 10.48 -13.01 2.05
C ASP A 97 10.36 -11.74 2.90
N LEU A 98 9.17 -11.49 3.41
CA LEU A 98 8.94 -10.37 4.30
C LEU A 98 9.49 -10.72 5.69
N GLU A 99 10.48 -9.95 6.14
CA GLU A 99 10.98 -10.06 7.49
C GLU A 99 10.29 -9.02 8.38
N THR A 100 9.75 -9.47 9.50
CA THR A 100 9.11 -8.57 10.46
C THR A 100 9.99 -8.44 11.67
N ALA A 101 10.85 -7.43 11.66
CA ALA A 101 11.71 -7.12 12.81
C ALA A 101 10.99 -6.15 13.74
N GLY A 102 10.80 -6.56 15.00
CA GLY A 102 10.18 -5.73 16.02
C GLY A 102 8.66 -5.81 16.05
N ASN A 103 8.10 -5.35 17.17
CA ASN A 103 6.67 -5.46 17.46
C ASN A 103 5.80 -4.60 16.52
N ARG A 104 6.30 -3.43 16.15
CA ARG A 104 5.53 -2.53 15.28
C ARG A 104 5.29 -3.14 13.90
N CYS A 105 6.32 -3.74 13.32
CA CYS A 105 6.19 -4.37 12.00
C CYS A 105 5.21 -5.54 12.05
N ARG A 106 5.28 -6.36 13.10
CA ARG A 106 4.35 -7.47 13.28
C ARG A 106 2.93 -6.99 13.50
N THR A 107 2.74 -5.94 14.28
CA THR A 107 1.43 -5.36 14.54
C THR A 107 0.80 -4.82 13.25
N LEU A 108 1.58 -4.11 12.43
CA LEU A 108 1.11 -3.58 11.16
C LEU A 108 0.75 -4.72 10.19
N ARG A 109 1.57 -5.75 10.11
CA ARG A 109 1.31 -6.92 9.27
C ARG A 109 0.03 -7.61 9.70
N ASP A 110 -0.12 -7.89 10.98
CA ASP A 110 -1.27 -8.62 11.51
C ASP A 110 -2.56 -7.82 11.31
N ALA A 111 -2.51 -6.50 11.52
CA ALA A 111 -3.66 -5.63 11.27
C ALA A 111 -4.07 -5.64 9.80
N ALA A 112 -3.10 -5.63 8.90
CA ALA A 112 -3.38 -5.67 7.46
C ALA A 112 -3.97 -7.01 7.03
N LEU A 113 -3.44 -8.11 7.54
CA LEU A 113 -3.96 -9.45 7.22
C LEU A 113 -5.39 -9.62 7.73
N ASP A 114 -5.70 -9.10 8.92
CA ASP A 114 -7.06 -9.15 9.47
C ASP A 114 -8.05 -8.32 8.67
N ALA A 115 -7.61 -7.16 8.18
CA ALA A 115 -8.47 -6.22 7.46
C ALA A 115 -8.50 -6.48 5.94
N GLU A 116 -7.65 -7.39 5.45
CA GLU A 116 -7.52 -7.68 4.02
C GLU A 116 -8.84 -8.16 3.42
N PRO A 117 -9.29 -7.56 2.30
CA PRO A 117 -10.46 -8.06 1.59
C PRO A 117 -10.24 -9.46 1.02
N ASP A 118 -11.31 -10.26 0.93
CA ASP A 118 -11.23 -11.63 0.40
C ASP A 118 -10.73 -11.68 -1.05
N ASP A 119 -10.91 -10.60 -1.80
CA ASP A 119 -10.55 -10.54 -3.21
C ASP A 119 -9.07 -10.19 -3.47
N VAL A 120 -8.26 -10.01 -2.43
CA VAL A 120 -6.84 -9.69 -2.60
C VAL A 120 -6.08 -10.89 -3.15
N MET A 121 -6.37 -12.10 -2.67
CA MET A 121 -5.69 -13.31 -3.16
C MET A 121 -6.68 -14.44 -3.30
#